data_e322b45dd5709a579fdce00a17f08461
#
_entry.id   e322b45dd5709a579fdce00a17f08461
#
_cell.length_a   1.000
_cell.length_b   1.000
_cell.length_c   1.000
_cell.angle_alpha   90.00
_cell.angle_beta   90.00
_cell.angle_gamma   90.00
#
_symmetry.space_group_name_H-M   'P 1'
#
loop_
_entity.id
_entity.type
_entity.pdbx_description
1 polymer ?
#
loop_
_entity_poly.entity_id
_entity_poly.type
_entity_poly.pdbx_seq_one_letter_code
_entity_poly.pdbx_strand_id
1 'polypeptide(L)'
;MTDDEDLPHRYDVEVVGLLASPAHRWDGRPDPALAGPVERADRIEVRAGLGIVGDRYFGQPAHRDAAVTVLAAEGVDALADELGSGPLDPLAARRNVVLRGAEVEALRGELFSLDCGEGAVLLAGGRPANPCAWLDLALAPGAHRGLRGRAGVRCAPRSGGVLRLGPAVLRSAVPLDPARAGDAVRPVPRPRHAGAQPPHSPAAGESR
;
A
#
# COMPACT_ATOMS: atom_id res chain seq x y z
N MET A 1 2.58 8.05 -23.60
CA MET A 1 2.65 9.45 -23.20
C MET A 1 1.30 9.72 -22.60
N THR A 2 1.17 9.59 -21.28
CA THR A 2 -0.04 9.99 -20.54
C THR A 2 0.01 11.49 -20.49
N ASP A 3 -0.96 12.17 -21.11
CA ASP A 3 -1.03 13.60 -21.13
C ASP A 3 -1.20 14.14 -19.71
N ASP A 4 -0.60 15.31 -19.42
CA ASP A 4 -0.77 16.05 -18.17
C ASP A 4 -2.26 16.34 -17.86
N GLU A 5 -3.15 16.20 -18.84
CA GLU A 5 -4.60 16.37 -18.72
C GLU A 5 -5.28 15.26 -17.90
N ASP A 6 -4.72 14.03 -17.90
CA ASP A 6 -5.31 12.90 -17.15
C ASP A 6 -4.94 12.93 -15.66
N LEU A 7 -3.90 13.70 -15.25
CA LEU A 7 -3.42 13.82 -13.87
C LEU A 7 -3.28 15.30 -13.47
N PRO A 8 -4.39 16.04 -13.34
CA PRO A 8 -4.37 17.49 -13.19
C PRO A 8 -3.83 17.98 -11.83
N HIS A 9 -3.85 17.13 -10.82
CA HIS A 9 -3.43 17.52 -9.48
C HIS A 9 -1.95 17.22 -9.26
N ARG A 10 -1.16 18.24 -8.88
CA ARG A 10 0.28 18.16 -8.70
C ARG A 10 0.66 18.45 -7.24
N TYR A 11 1.55 17.62 -6.70
CA TYR A 11 2.07 17.71 -5.34
C TYR A 11 3.58 17.54 -5.34
N ASP A 12 4.28 18.40 -4.58
CA ASP A 12 5.68 18.19 -4.26
C ASP A 12 5.73 17.26 -3.04
N VAL A 13 6.40 16.13 -3.20
CA VAL A 13 6.50 15.07 -2.20
C VAL A 13 7.96 14.65 -2.02
N GLU A 14 8.23 13.84 -1.02
CA GLU A 14 9.54 13.24 -0.82
C GLU A 14 9.45 11.72 -0.82
N VAL A 15 10.33 11.06 -1.57
CA VAL A 15 10.54 9.62 -1.46
C VAL A 15 11.55 9.39 -0.34
N VAL A 16 11.06 9.01 0.83
CA VAL A 16 11.86 8.83 2.05
C VAL A 16 12.33 7.39 2.23
N GLY A 17 11.83 6.46 1.44
CA GLY A 17 12.26 5.06 1.50
C GLY A 17 11.91 4.27 0.26
N LEU A 18 12.85 3.42 -0.17
CA LEU A 18 12.68 2.47 -1.27
C LEU A 18 13.12 1.07 -0.84
N LEU A 19 12.36 0.06 -1.28
CA LEU A 19 12.61 -1.34 -0.99
C LEU A 19 12.36 -2.20 -2.23
N ALA A 20 13.37 -2.99 -2.61
CA ALA A 20 13.23 -4.13 -3.52
C ALA A 20 13.83 -5.35 -2.81
N SER A 21 13.06 -6.39 -2.58
CA SER A 21 13.52 -7.55 -1.81
C SER A 21 13.14 -8.85 -2.52
N PRO A 22 14.11 -9.72 -2.84
CA PRO A 22 13.83 -11.04 -3.41
C PRO A 22 13.25 -12.00 -2.37
N ALA A 23 13.38 -11.69 -1.07
CA ALA A 23 12.97 -12.58 0.01
C ALA A 23 11.55 -12.34 0.46
N HIS A 24 10.78 -13.42 0.64
CA HIS A 24 9.50 -13.41 1.34
C HIS A 24 9.76 -13.71 2.83
N ARG A 25 9.45 -12.76 3.71
CA ARG A 25 9.69 -12.90 5.17
C ARG A 25 8.44 -13.24 5.97
N TRP A 26 7.35 -13.55 5.29
CA TRP A 26 6.09 -13.91 5.92
C TRP A 26 5.50 -15.14 5.24
N ASP A 27 5.40 -16.23 5.97
CA ASP A 27 4.82 -17.51 5.54
C ASP A 27 3.47 -17.83 6.17
N GLY A 28 2.83 -16.82 6.79
CA GLY A 28 1.55 -16.96 7.49
C GLY A 28 1.67 -16.97 9.01
N ARG A 29 2.88 -17.06 9.58
CA ARG A 29 3.15 -16.98 11.02
C ARG A 29 4.25 -15.97 11.32
N PRO A 30 4.14 -15.20 12.44
CA PRO A 30 5.24 -14.38 12.91
C PRO A 30 6.41 -15.26 13.32
N ASP A 31 7.56 -15.11 12.66
CA ASP A 31 8.80 -15.78 13.04
C ASP A 31 9.87 -14.71 13.33
N PRO A 32 10.30 -14.55 14.59
CA PRO A 32 11.35 -13.61 14.97
C PRO A 32 12.67 -13.86 14.23
N ALA A 33 12.97 -15.09 13.81
CA ALA A 33 14.18 -15.42 13.05
C ALA A 33 14.19 -14.77 11.65
N LEU A 34 13.00 -14.41 11.12
CA LEU A 34 12.86 -13.69 9.85
C LEU A 34 12.93 -12.17 10.04
N ALA A 35 12.92 -11.66 11.30
CA ALA A 35 13.15 -10.27 11.62
C ALA A 35 14.65 -9.97 11.44
N GLY A 36 15.02 -9.53 10.25
CA GLY A 36 16.39 -9.10 9.93
C GLY A 36 16.40 -7.65 9.51
N PRO A 37 17.58 -7.09 9.20
CA PRO A 37 17.69 -5.74 8.69
C PRO A 37 16.80 -5.55 7.46
N VAL A 38 16.20 -4.37 7.36
CA VAL A 38 15.37 -3.99 6.23
C VAL A 38 16.28 -3.73 5.04
N GLU A 39 15.98 -4.37 3.91
CA GLU A 39 16.65 -4.06 2.65
C GLU A 39 16.29 -2.63 2.24
N ARG A 40 17.30 -1.82 1.95
CA ARG A 40 17.13 -0.43 1.52
C ARG A 40 17.76 -0.26 0.16
N ALA A 41 17.12 0.54 -0.67
CA ALA A 41 17.63 0.91 -1.98
C ALA A 41 17.60 2.44 -2.13
N ASP A 42 18.63 3.00 -2.75
CA ASP A 42 18.65 4.43 -3.10
C ASP A 42 17.88 4.68 -4.41
N ARG A 43 17.72 3.63 -5.21
CA ARG A 43 16.96 3.62 -6.45
C ARG A 43 16.32 2.27 -6.71
N ILE A 44 15.18 2.26 -7.39
CA ILE A 44 14.54 1.05 -7.92
C ILE A 44 14.14 1.26 -9.38
N GLU A 45 14.25 0.20 -10.17
CA GLU A 45 13.74 0.16 -11.53
C GLU A 45 12.35 -0.47 -11.54
N VAL A 46 11.38 0.22 -12.13
CA VAL A 46 10.01 -0.26 -12.32
C VAL A 46 9.81 -0.62 -13.79
N ARG A 47 9.18 -1.76 -14.07
CA ARG A 47 8.78 -2.17 -15.42
C ARG A 47 7.28 -2.31 -15.52
N ALA A 48 6.72 -1.73 -16.58
CA ALA A 48 5.28 -1.76 -16.86
C ALA A 48 4.74 -3.21 -16.83
N GLY A 49 3.66 -3.44 -16.09
CA GLY A 49 2.99 -4.73 -15.97
C GLY A 49 3.78 -5.84 -15.26
N LEU A 50 5.05 -5.58 -14.87
CA LEU A 50 5.93 -6.57 -14.24
C LEU A 50 6.24 -6.26 -12.77
N GLY A 51 6.39 -4.98 -12.39
CA GLY A 51 6.74 -4.59 -11.03
C GLY A 51 8.16 -4.06 -10.91
N ILE A 52 8.76 -4.23 -9.75
CA ILE A 52 10.09 -3.71 -9.40
C ILE A 52 11.14 -4.79 -9.65
N VAL A 53 12.17 -4.44 -10.42
CA VAL A 53 13.28 -5.35 -10.72
C VAL A 53 13.99 -5.77 -9.44
N GLY A 54 14.18 -7.08 -9.27
CA GLY A 54 14.79 -7.65 -8.06
C GLY A 54 13.83 -7.83 -6.87
N ASP A 55 12.56 -7.41 -6.99
CA ASP A 55 11.56 -7.73 -5.97
C ASP A 55 10.94 -9.12 -6.20
N ARG A 56 10.53 -9.79 -5.12
CA ARG A 56 9.91 -11.14 -5.14
C ARG A 56 8.65 -11.24 -5.97
N TYR A 57 7.95 -10.12 -6.20
CA TYR A 57 6.72 -10.08 -6.99
C TYR A 57 6.96 -9.69 -8.45
N PHE A 58 8.21 -9.41 -8.83
CA PHE A 58 8.57 -9.09 -10.20
C PHE A 58 8.16 -10.19 -11.17
N GLY A 59 7.36 -9.85 -12.18
CA GLY A 59 6.91 -10.78 -13.21
C GLY A 59 5.93 -11.86 -12.75
N GLN A 60 5.44 -11.81 -11.50
CA GLN A 60 4.49 -12.80 -10.98
C GLN A 60 3.06 -12.49 -11.48
N PRO A 61 2.44 -13.37 -12.30
CA PRO A 61 1.11 -13.11 -12.86
C PRO A 61 0.03 -12.85 -11.81
N ALA A 62 0.08 -13.56 -10.67
CA ALA A 62 -0.88 -13.40 -9.57
C ALA A 62 -0.78 -12.05 -8.84
N HIS A 63 0.32 -11.33 -9.03
CA HIS A 63 0.58 -10.05 -8.37
C HIS A 63 0.64 -8.85 -9.33
N ARG A 64 0.29 -9.03 -10.62
CA ARG A 64 0.40 -8.00 -11.65
C ARG A 64 -0.29 -6.68 -11.27
N ASP A 65 -1.44 -6.76 -10.60
CA ASP A 65 -2.20 -5.59 -10.13
C ASP A 65 -1.80 -5.12 -8.72
N ALA A 66 -0.72 -5.67 -8.16
CA ALA A 66 -0.27 -5.41 -6.79
C ALA A 66 1.25 -5.52 -6.65
N ALA A 67 1.98 -5.35 -7.77
CA ALA A 67 3.42 -5.59 -7.85
C ALA A 67 4.26 -4.45 -7.24
N VAL A 68 3.64 -3.30 -6.97
CA VAL A 68 4.24 -2.16 -6.28
C VAL A 68 3.37 -1.78 -5.10
N THR A 69 3.98 -1.41 -3.98
CA THR A 69 3.26 -0.90 -2.80
C THR A 69 3.77 0.47 -2.40
N VAL A 70 2.85 1.40 -2.15
CA VAL A 70 3.16 2.77 -1.74
C VAL A 70 2.57 3.02 -0.35
N LEU A 71 3.31 3.69 0.52
CA LEU A 71 2.94 3.99 1.92
C LEU A 71 3.24 5.45 2.22
N ALA A 72 2.37 6.12 2.97
CA ALA A 72 2.67 7.42 3.58
C ALA A 72 3.45 7.22 4.88
N ALA A 73 4.61 7.89 5.01
CA ALA A 73 5.44 7.84 6.22
C ALA A 73 4.66 8.35 7.45
N GLU A 74 3.83 9.36 7.24
CA GLU A 74 2.99 9.97 8.28
C GLU A 74 2.07 8.97 8.97
N GLY A 75 1.62 7.91 8.26
CA GLY A 75 0.82 6.84 8.85
C GLY A 75 1.60 6.03 9.89
N VAL A 76 2.92 5.90 9.70
CA VAL A 76 3.82 5.22 10.65
C VAL A 76 4.23 6.17 11.77
N ASP A 77 4.42 7.47 11.48
CA ASP A 77 4.69 8.48 12.49
C ASP A 77 3.50 8.59 13.47
N ALA A 78 2.28 8.70 12.95
CA ALA A 78 1.07 8.71 13.77
C ALA A 78 0.89 7.42 14.60
N LEU A 79 1.29 6.26 14.04
CA LEU A 79 1.31 5.02 14.82
C LEU A 79 2.32 5.09 15.98
N ALA A 80 3.52 5.63 15.74
CA ALA A 80 4.55 5.77 16.78
C ALA A 80 4.05 6.63 17.95
N ASP A 81 3.38 7.74 17.63
CA ASP A 81 2.77 8.64 18.62
C ASP A 81 1.65 7.92 19.40
N GLU A 82 0.75 7.20 18.73
CA GLU A 82 -0.33 6.45 19.36
C GLU A 82 0.17 5.34 20.31
N LEU A 83 1.29 4.72 19.97
CA LEU A 83 1.90 3.65 20.78
C LEU A 83 2.85 4.18 21.85
N GLY A 84 3.28 5.43 21.75
CA GLY A 84 4.33 5.99 22.61
C GLY A 84 5.69 5.27 22.45
N SER A 85 5.95 4.72 21.26
CA SER A 85 7.11 3.84 21.00
C SER A 85 8.39 4.59 20.63
N GLY A 86 8.34 5.90 20.43
CA GLY A 86 9.38 6.65 19.73
C GLY A 86 9.38 6.38 18.22
N PRO A 87 10.30 6.98 17.46
CA PRO A 87 10.32 6.88 16.00
C PRO A 87 10.38 5.44 15.49
N LEU A 88 9.53 5.10 14.53
CA LEU A 88 9.49 3.81 13.87
C LEU A 88 10.01 3.94 12.43
N ASP A 89 10.68 2.89 11.93
CA ASP A 89 11.16 2.85 10.55
C ASP A 89 10.03 2.43 9.59
N PRO A 90 9.53 3.31 8.72
CA PRO A 90 8.43 2.97 7.83
C PRO A 90 8.78 1.87 6.81
N LEU A 91 10.07 1.69 6.46
CA LEU A 91 10.50 0.59 5.59
C LEU A 91 10.36 -0.79 6.25
N ALA A 92 10.32 -0.86 7.59
CA ALA A 92 10.04 -2.12 8.30
C ALA A 92 8.63 -2.66 7.99
N ALA A 93 7.70 -1.81 7.54
CA ALA A 93 6.40 -2.24 7.01
C ALA A 93 6.51 -2.98 5.66
N ARG A 94 7.72 -3.02 5.06
CA ARG A 94 8.04 -3.71 3.79
C ARG A 94 7.16 -3.25 2.63
N ARG A 95 6.95 -1.95 2.52
CA ARG A 95 6.38 -1.31 1.34
C ARG A 95 7.50 -0.87 0.42
N ASN A 96 7.27 -0.97 -0.90
CA ASN A 96 8.32 -0.71 -1.90
C ASN A 96 8.70 0.77 -1.97
N VAL A 97 7.71 1.65 -1.85
CA VAL A 97 7.90 3.11 -1.91
C VAL A 97 7.26 3.73 -0.67
N VAL A 98 8.03 4.50 0.06
CA VAL A 98 7.56 5.30 1.19
C VAL A 98 7.63 6.77 0.79
N LEU A 99 6.49 7.43 0.81
CA LEU A 99 6.34 8.85 0.49
C LEU A 99 6.11 9.67 1.76
N ARG A 100 6.47 10.95 1.69
CA ARG A 100 6.07 11.99 2.63
C ARG A 100 5.39 13.13 1.88
N GLY A 101 4.33 13.68 2.46
CA GLY A 101 3.61 14.83 1.89
C GLY A 101 2.46 14.46 0.97
N ALA A 102 1.95 13.22 0.99
CA ALA A 102 0.81 12.80 0.17
C ALA A 102 -0.20 11.93 0.93
N GLU A 103 -1.49 12.19 0.71
CA GLU A 103 -2.60 11.34 1.14
C GLU A 103 -2.64 10.05 0.29
N VAL A 104 -1.70 9.11 0.56
CA VAL A 104 -1.55 7.88 -0.24
C VAL A 104 -2.82 7.04 -0.27
N GLU A 105 -3.59 7.02 0.80
CA GLU A 105 -4.80 6.22 0.90
C GLU A 105 -5.93 6.66 -0.05
N ALA A 106 -5.92 7.94 -0.47
CA ALA A 106 -6.85 8.46 -1.47
C ALA A 106 -6.53 7.99 -2.90
N LEU A 107 -5.34 7.45 -3.13
CA LEU A 107 -4.92 6.89 -4.43
C LEU A 107 -5.52 5.50 -4.73
N ARG A 108 -6.36 4.96 -3.86
CA ARG A 108 -7.03 3.67 -4.08
C ARG A 108 -8.05 3.75 -5.22
N GLY A 109 -7.83 2.97 -6.27
CA GLY A 109 -8.66 2.96 -7.47
C GLY A 109 -8.26 4.01 -8.49
N GLU A 110 -7.28 4.87 -8.20
CA GLU A 110 -6.95 6.05 -8.98
C GLU A 110 -5.64 5.89 -9.77
N LEU A 111 -5.52 6.63 -10.86
CA LEU A 111 -4.26 6.79 -11.58
C LEU A 111 -3.45 7.91 -10.94
N PHE A 112 -2.15 7.68 -10.84
CA PHE A 112 -1.19 8.67 -10.39
C PHE A 112 0.20 8.39 -10.98
N SER A 113 1.04 9.40 -11.01
CA SER A 113 2.44 9.25 -11.41
C SER A 113 3.37 9.77 -10.32
N LEU A 114 4.60 9.25 -10.33
CA LEU A 114 5.67 9.71 -9.47
C LEU A 114 6.92 9.94 -10.33
N ASP A 115 7.43 11.16 -10.29
CA ASP A 115 8.64 11.58 -11.02
C ASP A 115 9.71 12.06 -10.05
N CYS A 116 10.84 11.37 -10.03
CA CYS A 116 12.02 11.69 -9.22
C CYS A 116 13.10 12.42 -10.06
N GLY A 117 12.74 13.02 -11.21
CA GLY A 117 13.63 13.73 -12.12
C GLY A 117 14.22 12.90 -13.27
N GLU A 118 13.84 11.61 -13.39
CA GLU A 118 14.26 10.73 -14.50
C GLU A 118 13.08 10.28 -15.38
N GLY A 119 11.97 11.01 -15.30
CA GLY A 119 10.71 10.71 -15.97
C GLY A 119 9.69 10.03 -15.05
N ALA A 120 8.43 10.28 -15.35
CA ALA A 120 7.31 9.85 -14.53
C ALA A 120 7.04 8.34 -14.65
N VAL A 121 6.91 7.66 -13.51
CA VAL A 121 6.40 6.31 -13.41
C VAL A 121 4.91 6.36 -13.14
N LEU A 122 4.09 5.89 -14.09
CA LEU A 122 2.64 5.82 -13.99
C LEU A 122 2.22 4.55 -13.23
N LEU A 123 1.38 4.74 -12.23
CA LEU A 123 0.87 3.71 -11.35
C LEU A 123 -0.66 3.75 -11.32
N ALA A 124 -1.30 2.59 -11.35
CA ALA A 124 -2.72 2.46 -11.03
C ALA A 124 -2.85 1.95 -9.60
N GLY A 125 -3.39 2.79 -8.73
CA GLY A 125 -3.74 2.42 -7.37
C GLY A 125 -4.85 1.38 -7.38
N GLY A 126 -4.71 0.37 -6.53
CA GLY A 126 -5.67 -0.72 -6.42
C GLY A 126 -6.18 -0.86 -4.98
N ARG A 127 -6.19 -2.10 -4.51
CA ARG A 127 -6.65 -2.43 -3.15
C ARG A 127 -5.69 -1.94 -2.06
N PRO A 128 -6.17 -1.74 -0.81
CA PRO A 128 -5.30 -1.41 0.31
C PRO A 128 -4.22 -2.48 0.53
N ALA A 129 -3.04 -2.03 0.93
CA ALA A 129 -1.97 -2.91 1.39
C ALA A 129 -2.20 -3.26 2.87
N ASN A 130 -3.19 -4.12 3.14
CA ASN A 130 -3.59 -4.46 4.50
C ASN A 130 -2.39 -4.86 5.38
N PRO A 131 -2.34 -4.39 6.64
CA PRO A 131 -1.34 -4.84 7.59
C PRO A 131 -1.55 -6.31 7.95
N CYS A 132 -0.49 -6.99 8.37
CA CYS A 132 -0.54 -8.36 8.88
C CYS A 132 0.16 -8.43 10.25
N ALA A 133 0.01 -9.54 10.95
CA ALA A 133 0.59 -9.73 12.29
C ALA A 133 2.13 -9.65 12.33
N TRP A 134 2.80 -9.79 11.19
CA TRP A 134 4.23 -9.51 11.05
C TRP A 134 4.63 -8.11 11.53
N LEU A 135 3.75 -7.10 11.35
CA LEU A 135 4.05 -5.72 11.72
C LEU A 135 4.22 -5.53 13.23
N ASP A 136 3.62 -6.39 14.05
CA ASP A 136 3.80 -6.36 15.50
C ASP A 136 5.23 -6.76 15.90
N LEU A 137 5.92 -7.55 15.07
CA LEU A 137 7.34 -7.90 15.25
C LEU A 137 8.26 -6.89 14.56
N ALA A 138 7.89 -6.42 13.36
CA ALA A 138 8.77 -5.62 12.52
C ALA A 138 8.82 -4.14 12.94
N LEU A 139 7.73 -3.61 13.45
CA LEU A 139 7.61 -2.22 13.90
C LEU A 139 7.52 -2.14 15.43
N ALA A 140 6.37 -2.50 15.99
CA ALA A 140 6.13 -2.48 17.43
C ALA A 140 4.86 -3.30 17.75
N PRO A 141 4.72 -3.87 18.96
CA PRO A 141 3.47 -4.48 19.41
C PRO A 141 2.29 -3.51 19.27
N GLY A 142 1.22 -3.94 18.58
CA GLY A 142 0.06 -3.11 18.25
C GLY A 142 0.07 -2.52 16.83
N ALA A 143 1.18 -2.59 16.11
CA ALA A 143 1.32 -2.01 14.77
C ALA A 143 0.36 -2.64 13.74
N HIS A 144 0.11 -3.94 13.82
CA HIS A 144 -0.88 -4.60 12.97
C HIS A 144 -2.27 -3.96 13.09
N ARG A 145 -2.70 -3.63 14.31
CA ARG A 145 -4.00 -2.99 14.55
C ARG A 145 -3.97 -1.51 14.19
N GLY A 146 -2.92 -0.80 14.59
CA GLY A 146 -2.79 0.65 14.43
C GLY A 146 -2.68 1.08 12.98
N LEU A 147 -2.07 0.26 12.09
CA LEU A 147 -1.96 0.57 10.67
C LEU A 147 -3.19 0.18 9.83
N ARG A 148 -4.27 -0.32 10.42
CA ARG A 148 -5.48 -0.59 9.66
C ARG A 148 -6.06 0.67 9.05
N GLY A 149 -6.19 0.66 7.71
CA GLY A 149 -6.70 1.78 6.94
C GLY A 149 -5.65 2.80 6.50
N ARG A 150 -4.40 2.70 6.97
CA ARG A 150 -3.28 3.60 6.61
C ARG A 150 -1.96 2.84 6.34
N ALA A 151 -2.04 1.58 5.92
CA ALA A 151 -0.86 0.75 5.62
C ALA A 151 -0.43 0.82 4.14
N GLY A 152 -0.98 1.76 3.38
CA GLY A 152 -0.63 2.04 2.00
C GLY A 152 -1.52 1.36 0.97
N VAL A 153 -1.15 1.53 -0.28
CA VAL A 153 -1.88 1.09 -1.48
C VAL A 153 -1.03 0.13 -2.30
N ARG A 154 -1.66 -0.94 -2.82
CA ARG A 154 -1.07 -1.84 -3.81
C ARG A 154 -1.35 -1.30 -5.20
N CYS A 155 -0.32 -1.24 -6.04
CA CYS A 155 -0.40 -0.59 -7.34
C CYS A 155 0.05 -1.52 -8.46
N ALA A 156 -0.55 -1.33 -9.63
CA ALA A 156 -0.09 -1.89 -10.90
C ALA A 156 0.76 -0.85 -11.63
N PRO A 157 2.01 -1.13 -11.97
CA PRO A 157 2.81 -0.22 -12.78
C PRO A 157 2.30 -0.21 -14.23
N ARG A 158 1.94 0.98 -14.72
CA ARG A 158 1.43 1.23 -16.09
C ARG A 158 2.52 1.71 -17.03
N SER A 159 3.58 2.33 -16.50
CA SER A 159 4.81 2.63 -17.25
C SER A 159 6.03 2.07 -16.55
N GLY A 160 7.15 2.02 -17.26
CA GLY A 160 8.47 1.78 -16.70
C GLY A 160 9.17 3.08 -16.35
N GLY A 161 10.23 3.00 -15.55
CA GLY A 161 11.06 4.11 -15.16
C GLY A 161 11.88 3.82 -13.92
N VAL A 162 12.51 4.85 -13.38
CA VAL A 162 13.35 4.78 -12.19
C VAL A 162 12.80 5.68 -11.11
N LEU A 163 12.67 5.15 -9.89
CA LEU A 163 12.38 5.93 -8.69
C LEU A 163 13.64 6.01 -7.82
N ARG A 164 13.88 7.20 -7.25
CA ARG A 164 15.02 7.50 -6.37
C ARG A 164 14.56 8.11 -5.05
N LEU A 165 15.39 8.02 -4.04
CA LEU A 165 15.22 8.78 -2.80
C LEU A 165 15.33 10.28 -3.05
N GLY A 166 14.59 11.07 -2.28
CA GLY A 166 14.61 12.52 -2.28
C GLY A 166 13.36 13.16 -2.88
N PRO A 167 13.47 14.44 -3.31
CA PRO A 167 12.33 15.19 -3.85
C PRO A 167 11.73 14.53 -5.09
N ALA A 168 10.40 14.54 -5.16
CA ALA A 168 9.67 14.02 -6.29
C ALA A 168 8.38 14.82 -6.54
N VAL A 169 7.84 14.68 -7.74
CA VAL A 169 6.53 15.22 -8.11
C VAL A 169 5.54 14.07 -8.21
N LEU A 170 4.49 14.14 -7.42
CA LEU A 170 3.33 13.26 -7.54
C LEU A 170 2.25 13.99 -8.32
N ARG A 171 1.68 13.34 -9.35
CA ARG A 171 0.47 13.81 -10.02
C ARG A 171 -0.62 12.76 -9.86
N SER A 172 -1.86 13.18 -9.68
CA SER A 172 -3.01 12.29 -9.49
C SER A 172 -4.25 12.73 -10.24
N ALA A 173 -5.11 11.76 -10.56
CA ALA A 173 -6.40 11.99 -11.18
C ALA A 173 -7.41 12.68 -10.24
N VAL A 174 -7.23 12.47 -8.93
CA VAL A 174 -8.11 13.04 -7.88
C VAL A 174 -7.32 14.01 -6.99
N PRO A 175 -8.01 15.01 -6.39
CA PRO A 175 -7.35 15.87 -5.42
C PRO A 175 -6.96 15.09 -4.15
N LEU A 176 -5.77 15.41 -3.61
CA LEU A 176 -5.26 14.88 -2.35
C LEU A 176 -5.18 16.00 -1.32
N ASP A 177 -5.35 15.67 -0.06
CA ASP A 177 -5.07 16.57 1.06
C ASP A 177 -3.82 16.11 1.81
N PRO A 178 -2.66 16.77 1.62
CA PRO A 178 -1.42 16.39 2.34
C PRO A 178 -1.55 16.41 3.85
N ALA A 179 -2.46 17.22 4.42
CA ALA A 179 -2.70 17.24 5.86
C ALA A 179 -3.30 15.92 6.39
N ARG A 180 -3.86 15.10 5.49
CA ARG A 180 -4.45 13.80 5.81
C ARG A 180 -3.54 12.61 5.50
N ALA A 181 -2.27 12.87 5.21
CA ALA A 181 -1.33 11.82 4.80
C ALA A 181 -1.23 10.63 5.80
N GLY A 182 -1.38 10.91 7.10
CA GLY A 182 -1.36 9.88 8.17
C GLY A 182 -2.72 9.32 8.57
N ASP A 183 -3.81 9.78 7.94
CA ASP A 183 -5.16 9.41 8.34
C ASP A 183 -5.51 7.97 7.96
N ALA A 184 -6.22 7.28 8.86
CA ALA A 184 -6.75 5.97 8.59
C ALA A 184 -8.11 6.05 7.88
N VAL A 185 -8.18 5.54 6.65
CA VAL A 185 -9.46 5.36 5.96
C VAL A 185 -10.19 4.15 6.55
N ARG A 186 -11.29 4.39 7.24
CA ARG A 186 -12.13 3.34 7.79
C ARG A 186 -12.95 2.68 6.67
N PRO A 187 -13.03 1.34 6.63
CA PRO A 187 -13.95 0.67 5.72
C PRO A 187 -15.38 1.14 6.00
N VAL A 188 -16.11 1.53 4.97
CA VAL A 188 -17.55 1.77 5.08
C VAL A 188 -18.19 0.43 5.47
N PRO A 189 -18.95 0.33 6.57
CA PRO A 189 -19.63 -0.89 6.93
C PRO A 189 -20.54 -1.31 5.76
N ARG A 190 -20.35 -2.52 5.25
CA ARG A 190 -21.30 -3.07 4.28
C ARG A 190 -22.66 -3.13 4.95
N PRO A 191 -23.75 -2.65 4.31
CA PRO A 191 -25.08 -2.87 4.84
C PRO A 191 -25.27 -4.36 5.07
N ARG A 192 -25.65 -4.74 6.28
CA ARG A 192 -25.99 -6.15 6.57
C ARG A 192 -27.18 -6.45 5.67
N HIS A 193 -27.03 -7.39 4.74
CA HIS A 193 -28.16 -7.91 4.00
C HIS A 193 -29.17 -8.40 5.04
N ALA A 194 -30.30 -7.70 5.12
CA ALA A 194 -31.44 -8.12 5.93
C ALA A 194 -31.82 -9.52 5.46
N GLY A 195 -31.74 -10.46 6.41
CA GLY A 195 -32.10 -11.86 6.39
C GLY A 195 -32.48 -12.51 5.06
N ALA A 196 -31.65 -13.45 4.64
CA ALA A 196 -32.19 -14.59 3.89
C ALA A 196 -33.19 -15.30 4.81
N GLN A 197 -34.48 -15.26 4.47
CA GLN A 197 -35.50 -16.08 5.10
C GLN A 197 -35.06 -17.55 5.04
N PRO A 198 -35.13 -18.31 6.15
CA PRO A 198 -34.85 -19.74 6.11
C PRO A 198 -35.83 -20.41 5.14
N PRO A 199 -35.39 -21.44 4.39
CA PRO A 199 -36.27 -22.16 3.49
C PRO A 199 -37.45 -22.79 4.29
N HIS A 200 -38.67 -22.55 3.82
CA HIS A 200 -39.86 -23.21 4.35
C HIS A 200 -39.67 -24.71 4.27
N SER A 201 -39.66 -25.39 5.42
CA SER A 201 -39.82 -26.85 5.46
C SER A 201 -41.17 -27.22 4.86
N PRO A 202 -41.23 -28.19 3.91
CA PRO A 202 -42.48 -28.70 3.43
C PRO A 202 -43.18 -29.48 4.57
N ALA A 203 -44.45 -29.16 4.77
CA ALA A 203 -45.30 -29.86 5.73
C ALA A 203 -45.39 -31.36 5.39
N ALA A 204 -45.17 -32.21 6.38
CA ALA A 204 -45.37 -33.64 6.27
C ALA A 204 -46.85 -33.92 5.96
N GLY A 205 -47.06 -34.48 4.77
CA GLY A 205 -48.39 -34.95 4.34
C GLY A 205 -48.81 -36.16 5.20
N GLU A 206 -49.95 -36.05 5.79
CA GLU A 206 -50.63 -37.17 6.43
C GLU A 206 -51.01 -38.19 5.33
N SER A 207 -50.58 -39.44 5.53
CA SER A 207 -51.08 -40.62 4.78
C SER A 207 -52.13 -41.32 5.63
N ARG A 208 -53.25 -41.47 5.01
CA ARG A 208 -54.26 -42.46 5.42
C ARG A 208 -53.89 -43.86 4.89
#